data_0368affd1fbd446d8431347f935304c4
#
_entry.id   0368affd1fbd446d8431347f935304c4
#
_cell.length_a   1.000
_cell.length_b   1.000
_cell.length_c   1.000
_cell.angle_alpha   90.00
_cell.angle_beta   90.00
_cell.angle_gamma   90.00
#
_symmetry.space_group_name_H-M   'P 1'
#
loop_
_entity.id
_entity.type
_entity.pdbx_description
1 polymer ?
#
loop_
_entity_poly.entity_id
_entity_poly.type
_entity_poly.pdbx_seq_one_letter_code
_entity_poly.pdbx_strand_id
1 'polypeptide(L)'
;RGRYTSAKWWSKASWMDFHTFQSGHRKYGQRMGNKEYPIPDSTEEDNWMYVDSTWAYKPIKPVLDDEPSYEDIPKGLHDANEARWQDYDVRRYAYWSVFGGSCGHTYGHNAIMQMLKPGYPTGYGSDGTVKAWYQGLEDPGYNQMQYLSDLMLSFPYFERIPDQSIIVGKNGMKYDRLIATRGKDYLMVYNYNSNVMKIDLRKISGKKKLLWWFNPSDGAISFIGTADNTIITMSPQIEKTDKINDRVLIAIDAEKNYISREQVKISNQRIADRKRNLNE
;
A
#
# COMPACT_ATOMS: atom_id res chain seq x y z
N ARG A 1 -7.82 -17.06 -12.34
CA ARG A 1 -7.08 -17.27 -11.09
C ARG A 1 -5.76 -16.49 -11.08
N GLY A 2 -5.56 -15.82 -10.06
CA GLY A 2 -4.57 -15.06 -9.36
C GLY A 2 -3.14 -14.89 -9.81
N ARG A 3 -2.75 -15.00 -11.03
CA ARG A 3 -1.35 -14.76 -11.46
C ARG A 3 -1.24 -13.94 -12.72
N TYR A 4 -2.38 -13.59 -13.28
CA TYR A 4 -2.48 -12.79 -14.48
C TYR A 4 -3.53 -11.73 -14.28
N THR A 5 -3.25 -10.57 -14.82
CA THR A 5 -4.29 -9.56 -14.97
C THR A 5 -5.30 -10.01 -16.04
N SER A 6 -6.56 -9.65 -15.86
CA SER A 6 -7.60 -9.86 -16.87
C SER A 6 -7.28 -9.16 -18.20
N ALA A 7 -6.43 -8.13 -18.17
CA ALA A 7 -5.97 -7.44 -19.37
C ALA A 7 -5.26 -8.35 -20.37
N LYS A 8 -4.63 -9.43 -19.90
CA LYS A 8 -3.98 -10.42 -20.77
C LYS A 8 -4.90 -10.96 -21.86
N TRP A 9 -6.18 -11.13 -21.54
CA TRP A 9 -7.17 -11.71 -22.45
C TRP A 9 -8.17 -10.68 -22.98
N TRP A 10 -8.48 -9.65 -22.19
CA TRP A 10 -9.62 -8.78 -22.42
C TRP A 10 -9.28 -7.30 -22.58
N SER A 11 -8.00 -6.95 -22.75
CA SER A 11 -7.57 -5.53 -22.87
C SER A 11 -8.30 -4.79 -24.00
N LYS A 12 -8.60 -5.46 -25.11
CA LYS A 12 -9.27 -4.87 -26.28
C LYS A 12 -10.78 -5.07 -26.30
N ALA A 13 -11.35 -5.77 -25.33
CA ALA A 13 -12.80 -6.01 -25.28
C ALA A 13 -13.53 -4.72 -24.94
N SER A 14 -14.51 -4.33 -25.77
CA SER A 14 -15.27 -3.07 -25.61
C SER A 14 -16.20 -3.07 -24.40
N TRP A 15 -16.61 -4.25 -23.94
CA TRP A 15 -17.47 -4.44 -22.76
C TRP A 15 -16.71 -4.46 -21.43
N MET A 16 -15.37 -4.47 -21.45
CA MET A 16 -14.55 -4.49 -20.26
C MET A 16 -14.27 -3.04 -19.81
N ASP A 17 -14.79 -2.64 -18.67
CA ASP A 17 -14.60 -1.28 -18.13
C ASP A 17 -13.32 -1.15 -17.32
N PHE A 18 -12.95 -2.16 -16.55
CA PHE A 18 -11.73 -2.18 -15.74
C PHE A 18 -11.13 -3.59 -15.67
N HIS A 19 -9.88 -3.67 -15.30
CA HIS A 19 -9.15 -4.92 -15.15
C HIS A 19 -8.94 -5.28 -13.68
N THR A 20 -8.88 -6.58 -13.40
CA THR A 20 -8.55 -7.08 -12.07
C THR A 20 -7.42 -8.10 -12.13
N PHE A 21 -6.78 -8.29 -10.98
CA PHE A 21 -5.87 -9.38 -10.71
C PHE A 21 -5.96 -9.76 -9.23
N GLN A 22 -5.56 -11.00 -8.92
CA GLN A 22 -5.37 -11.45 -7.54
C GLN A 22 -3.86 -11.53 -7.30
N SER A 23 -3.31 -10.75 -6.38
CA SER A 23 -1.90 -10.87 -6.02
C SER A 23 -1.64 -12.08 -5.12
N GLY A 24 -2.64 -12.51 -4.35
CA GLY A 24 -2.60 -13.78 -3.62
C GLY A 24 -1.97 -13.70 -2.24
N HIS A 25 -1.62 -14.87 -1.68
CA HIS A 25 -1.34 -15.03 -0.26
C HIS A 25 0.04 -15.61 0.07
N ARG A 26 0.95 -15.70 -0.91
CA ARG A 26 2.27 -16.30 -0.71
C ARG A 26 3.32 -15.27 -0.40
N LYS A 27 4.19 -15.62 0.54
CA LYS A 27 5.37 -14.84 0.90
C LYS A 27 6.53 -15.09 -0.07
N TYR A 28 7.51 -14.21 -0.05
CA TYR A 28 8.80 -14.43 -0.73
C TYR A 28 9.40 -15.78 -0.35
N GLY A 29 9.87 -16.49 -1.38
CA GLY A 29 10.48 -17.80 -1.21
C GLY A 29 9.50 -18.98 -1.14
N GLN A 30 8.20 -18.75 -1.01
CA GLN A 30 7.21 -19.82 -1.14
C GLN A 30 6.98 -20.20 -2.59
N ARG A 31 7.25 -21.46 -2.94
CA ARG A 31 7.00 -21.99 -4.27
C ARG A 31 5.68 -22.76 -4.31
N MET A 32 4.94 -22.63 -5.38
CA MET A 32 3.79 -23.47 -5.71
C MET A 32 4.20 -24.62 -6.61
N GLY A 33 4.87 -25.64 -6.10
CA GLY A 33 5.26 -26.78 -6.89
C GLY A 33 6.02 -26.34 -8.18
N ASN A 34 5.76 -26.99 -9.29
CA ASN A 34 6.40 -26.71 -10.59
C ASN A 34 5.68 -25.65 -11.43
N LYS A 35 4.85 -24.79 -10.84
CA LYS A 35 4.11 -23.78 -11.59
C LYS A 35 4.96 -22.52 -11.79
N GLU A 36 5.20 -22.18 -13.05
CA GLU A 36 5.85 -20.94 -13.43
C GLU A 36 4.99 -19.72 -13.06
N TYR A 37 5.66 -18.68 -12.54
CA TYR A 37 5.05 -17.37 -12.41
C TYR A 37 5.04 -16.67 -13.76
N PRO A 38 3.96 -15.96 -14.11
CA PRO A 38 3.85 -15.28 -15.39
C PRO A 38 4.81 -14.10 -15.57
N ILE A 39 5.33 -13.60 -14.46
CA ILE A 39 6.34 -12.55 -14.42
C ILE A 39 7.59 -13.19 -13.82
N PRO A 40 8.70 -13.28 -14.59
CA PRO A 40 9.95 -13.87 -14.10
C PRO A 40 10.40 -13.18 -12.80
N ASP A 41 10.89 -13.98 -11.85
CA ASP A 41 11.41 -13.54 -10.57
C ASP A 41 10.39 -12.83 -9.65
N SER A 42 9.11 -12.76 -10.03
CA SER A 42 8.05 -12.21 -9.18
C SER A 42 7.53 -13.24 -8.19
N THR A 43 6.95 -12.72 -7.12
CA THR A 43 6.12 -13.48 -6.18
C THR A 43 4.74 -12.83 -6.05
N GLU A 44 3.84 -13.46 -5.35
CA GLU A 44 2.54 -12.85 -5.04
C GLU A 44 2.71 -11.59 -4.16
N GLU A 45 3.82 -11.47 -3.41
CA GLU A 45 4.14 -10.26 -2.65
C GLU A 45 4.51 -9.05 -3.52
N ASP A 46 4.95 -9.26 -4.76
CA ASP A 46 5.27 -8.16 -5.69
C ASP A 46 4.03 -7.69 -6.45
N ASN A 47 2.93 -7.39 -5.76
CA ASN A 47 1.65 -7.04 -6.37
C ASN A 47 1.72 -5.80 -7.29
N TRP A 48 2.64 -4.88 -7.04
CA TRP A 48 2.93 -3.75 -7.93
C TRP A 48 3.33 -4.19 -9.35
N MET A 49 3.95 -5.37 -9.53
CA MET A 49 4.31 -5.88 -10.86
C MET A 49 3.08 -6.26 -11.69
N TYR A 50 2.00 -6.72 -11.05
CA TYR A 50 0.73 -6.98 -11.74
C TYR A 50 0.09 -5.67 -12.22
N VAL A 51 0.21 -4.61 -11.43
CA VAL A 51 -0.25 -3.29 -11.84
C VAL A 51 0.55 -2.80 -13.04
N ASP A 52 1.89 -2.82 -12.97
CA ASP A 52 2.78 -2.43 -14.07
C ASP A 52 2.47 -3.21 -15.35
N SER A 53 2.31 -4.53 -15.24
CA SER A 53 1.98 -5.39 -16.39
C SER A 53 0.62 -5.05 -16.99
N THR A 54 -0.36 -4.63 -16.16
CA THR A 54 -1.67 -4.23 -16.63
C THR A 54 -1.61 -2.90 -17.39
N TRP A 55 -0.84 -1.94 -16.90
CA TRP A 55 -0.65 -0.63 -17.56
C TRP A 55 0.07 -0.72 -18.92
N ALA A 56 0.81 -1.81 -19.16
CA ALA A 56 1.43 -2.07 -20.45
C ALA A 56 0.41 -2.37 -21.56
N TYR A 57 -0.78 -2.86 -21.21
CA TYR A 57 -1.85 -3.13 -22.19
C TYR A 57 -2.55 -1.85 -22.64
N LYS A 58 -2.99 -1.85 -23.93
CA LYS A 58 -3.70 -0.71 -24.52
C LYS A 58 -5.07 -1.14 -25.06
N PRO A 59 -6.10 -0.30 -24.93
CA PRO A 59 -6.11 0.98 -24.19
C PRO A 59 -5.89 0.80 -22.69
N ILE A 60 -5.34 1.81 -22.02
CA ILE A 60 -5.24 1.80 -20.55
C ILE A 60 -6.65 1.85 -19.97
N LYS A 61 -6.93 0.94 -19.05
CA LYS A 61 -8.19 0.89 -18.28
C LYS A 61 -7.85 0.87 -16.78
N PRO A 62 -8.77 1.27 -15.90
CA PRO A 62 -8.59 1.14 -14.47
C PRO A 62 -8.23 -0.31 -14.10
N VAL A 63 -7.44 -0.50 -13.05
CA VAL A 63 -7.04 -1.82 -12.55
C VAL A 63 -7.23 -1.90 -11.04
N LEU A 64 -7.68 -3.05 -10.56
CA LEU A 64 -7.93 -3.34 -9.15
C LEU A 64 -7.21 -4.63 -8.74
N ASP A 65 -6.51 -4.60 -7.59
CA ASP A 65 -6.11 -5.82 -6.89
C ASP A 65 -7.32 -6.31 -6.09
N ASP A 66 -8.00 -7.32 -6.61
CA ASP A 66 -9.30 -7.78 -6.12
C ASP A 66 -9.18 -8.91 -5.06
N GLU A 67 -7.99 -9.49 -4.92
CA GLU A 67 -7.69 -10.45 -3.86
C GLU A 67 -6.19 -10.42 -3.48
N PRO A 68 -5.75 -9.44 -2.69
CA PRO A 68 -4.43 -9.44 -2.06
C PRO A 68 -4.38 -10.40 -0.87
N SER A 69 -3.26 -10.42 -0.16
CA SER A 69 -3.17 -11.16 1.11
C SER A 69 -4.15 -10.61 2.15
N TYR A 70 -4.86 -11.52 2.83
CA TYR A 70 -5.81 -11.17 3.88
C TYR A 70 -5.11 -11.07 5.24
N GLU A 71 -5.58 -10.17 6.08
CA GLU A 71 -5.14 -10.08 7.47
C GLU A 71 -5.50 -11.37 8.24
N ASP A 72 -4.61 -11.81 9.12
CA ASP A 72 -4.74 -13.00 9.96
C ASP A 72 -4.87 -14.34 9.19
N ILE A 73 -4.56 -14.39 7.90
CA ILE A 73 -4.45 -15.67 7.18
C ILE A 73 -2.99 -16.15 7.19
N PRO A 74 -2.73 -17.48 7.30
CA PRO A 74 -1.37 -18.00 7.22
C PRO A 74 -0.70 -17.65 5.90
N LYS A 75 0.57 -17.25 5.94
CA LYS A 75 1.37 -16.97 4.74
C LYS A 75 1.45 -18.25 3.89
N GLY A 76 0.81 -18.22 2.72
CA GLY A 76 0.66 -19.37 1.83
C GLY A 76 -0.67 -20.11 1.94
N LEU A 77 -1.62 -19.64 2.75
CA LEU A 77 -3.02 -20.08 2.90
C LEU A 77 -3.25 -21.27 3.82
N HIS A 78 -2.49 -22.36 3.69
CA HIS A 78 -2.92 -23.65 4.18
C HIS A 78 -2.11 -24.19 5.37
N ASP A 79 -0.88 -23.71 5.55
CA ASP A 79 -0.04 -24.19 6.66
C ASP A 79 -0.28 -23.33 7.90
N ALA A 80 -0.98 -23.88 8.87
CA ALA A 80 -1.30 -23.22 10.14
C ALA A 80 -0.05 -22.84 10.96
N ASN A 81 1.08 -23.51 10.74
CA ASN A 81 2.35 -23.20 11.42
C ASN A 81 3.07 -22.00 10.84
N GLU A 82 2.68 -21.54 9.65
CA GLU A 82 3.25 -20.34 9.06
C GLU A 82 2.78 -19.08 9.81
N ALA A 83 3.67 -18.09 9.85
CA ALA A 83 3.30 -16.77 10.37
C ALA A 83 2.10 -16.21 9.60
N ARG A 84 1.25 -15.44 10.28
CA ARG A 84 0.07 -14.82 9.67
C ARG A 84 0.40 -13.45 9.10
N TRP A 85 -0.31 -13.06 8.04
CA TRP A 85 -0.27 -11.70 7.52
C TRP A 85 -0.82 -10.74 8.56
N GLN A 86 -0.08 -9.68 8.83
CA GLN A 86 -0.41 -8.65 9.83
C GLN A 86 -0.94 -7.38 9.14
N ASP A 87 -1.46 -6.46 9.92
CA ASP A 87 -1.92 -5.15 9.48
C ASP A 87 -0.91 -4.40 8.59
N TYR A 88 0.36 -4.40 8.98
CA TYR A 88 1.42 -3.74 8.22
C TYR A 88 1.71 -4.44 6.88
N ASP A 89 1.47 -5.75 6.77
CA ASP A 89 1.63 -6.50 5.53
C ASP A 89 0.51 -6.15 4.54
N VAL A 90 -0.77 -6.19 4.98
CA VAL A 90 -1.91 -5.86 4.13
C VAL A 90 -1.90 -4.39 3.74
N ARG A 91 -1.41 -3.52 4.63
CA ARG A 91 -1.18 -2.10 4.33
C ARG A 91 -0.14 -1.91 3.23
N ARG A 92 0.99 -2.62 3.28
CA ARG A 92 2.00 -2.60 2.20
C ARG A 92 1.40 -2.98 0.86
N TYR A 93 0.61 -4.06 0.79
CA TYR A 93 -0.08 -4.48 -0.44
C TYR A 93 -0.96 -3.34 -0.99
N ALA A 94 -1.73 -2.69 -0.13
CA ALA A 94 -2.60 -1.60 -0.52
C ALA A 94 -1.83 -0.41 -1.12
N TYR A 95 -0.78 0.04 -0.44
CA TYR A 95 0.05 1.16 -0.93
C TYR A 95 0.81 0.80 -2.20
N TRP A 96 1.36 -0.41 -2.30
CA TRP A 96 2.05 -0.85 -3.51
C TRP A 96 1.11 -0.95 -4.72
N SER A 97 -0.10 -1.46 -4.54
CA SER A 97 -1.11 -1.48 -5.60
C SER A 97 -1.52 -0.06 -6.01
N VAL A 98 -1.99 0.74 -5.07
CA VAL A 98 -2.58 2.05 -5.36
C VAL A 98 -1.53 3.01 -5.91
N PHE A 99 -0.34 3.10 -5.30
CA PHE A 99 0.73 3.98 -5.79
C PHE A 99 1.34 3.47 -7.10
N GLY A 100 1.31 2.17 -7.34
CA GLY A 100 1.68 1.56 -8.61
C GLY A 100 0.71 1.86 -9.76
N GLY A 101 -0.48 2.40 -9.46
CA GLY A 101 -1.44 2.83 -10.48
C GLY A 101 -2.80 2.15 -10.43
N SER A 102 -3.07 1.28 -9.45
CA SER A 102 -4.41 0.74 -9.27
C SER A 102 -5.42 1.84 -8.90
N CYS A 103 -6.65 1.68 -9.38
CA CYS A 103 -7.77 2.55 -9.02
C CYS A 103 -8.35 2.25 -7.63
N GLY A 104 -7.91 1.17 -7.01
CA GLY A 104 -8.35 0.75 -5.69
C GLY A 104 -7.65 -0.52 -5.23
N HIS A 105 -8.03 -0.98 -4.06
CA HIS A 105 -7.50 -2.17 -3.40
C HIS A 105 -8.60 -2.80 -2.55
N THR A 106 -8.64 -4.12 -2.51
CA THR A 106 -9.59 -4.87 -1.70
C THR A 106 -8.92 -5.30 -0.41
N TYR A 107 -9.55 -5.09 0.71
CA TYR A 107 -9.12 -5.63 1.99
C TYR A 107 -9.87 -6.92 2.29
N GLY A 108 -9.18 -7.91 2.84
CA GLY A 108 -9.77 -9.13 3.35
C GLY A 108 -9.20 -9.52 4.71
N HIS A 109 -10.00 -10.25 5.49
CA HIS A 109 -9.62 -10.78 6.79
C HIS A 109 -10.01 -12.25 6.90
N ASN A 110 -9.10 -13.09 7.40
CA ASN A 110 -9.27 -14.56 7.48
C ASN A 110 -10.57 -14.97 8.17
N ALA A 111 -10.81 -14.48 9.37
CA ALA A 111 -11.98 -14.84 10.17
C ALA A 111 -13.29 -14.36 9.54
N ILE A 112 -13.28 -13.16 8.94
CA ILE A 112 -14.46 -12.55 8.32
C ILE A 112 -14.81 -13.28 7.03
N MET A 113 -13.84 -13.52 6.17
CA MET A 113 -14.03 -14.23 4.89
C MET A 113 -14.63 -15.61 5.08
N GLN A 114 -14.23 -16.32 6.14
CA GLN A 114 -14.74 -17.65 6.46
C GLN A 114 -15.98 -17.62 7.36
N MET A 115 -16.44 -16.45 7.82
CA MET A 115 -17.53 -16.31 8.81
C MET A 115 -17.32 -17.19 10.03
N LEU A 116 -16.07 -17.25 10.52
CA LEU A 116 -15.66 -18.18 11.58
C LEU A 116 -16.44 -17.97 12.87
N LYS A 117 -16.83 -19.07 13.50
CA LYS A 117 -17.48 -19.12 14.82
C LYS A 117 -16.77 -20.14 15.70
N PRO A 118 -16.74 -19.95 17.03
CA PRO A 118 -16.20 -20.96 17.94
C PRO A 118 -16.82 -22.33 17.71
N GLY A 119 -16.00 -23.38 17.67
CA GLY A 119 -16.44 -24.75 17.47
C GLY A 119 -16.72 -25.19 16.02
N TYR A 120 -16.59 -24.29 15.04
CA TYR A 120 -16.72 -24.67 13.63
C TYR A 120 -15.34 -24.93 13.01
N PRO A 121 -15.24 -25.94 12.11
CA PRO A 121 -14.01 -26.20 11.38
C PRO A 121 -13.67 -25.04 10.45
N THR A 122 -12.38 -24.80 10.28
CA THR A 122 -11.88 -23.75 9.38
C THR A 122 -11.17 -24.39 8.19
N GLY A 123 -11.24 -23.75 7.02
CA GLY A 123 -10.54 -24.17 5.81
C GLY A 123 -9.10 -23.65 5.73
N TYR A 124 -8.78 -22.58 6.48
CA TYR A 124 -7.48 -21.89 6.41
C TYR A 124 -6.98 -21.55 7.80
N GLY A 125 -5.86 -22.19 8.20
CA GLY A 125 -5.24 -21.94 9.49
C GLY A 125 -6.02 -22.50 10.68
N SER A 126 -6.47 -23.74 10.60
CA SER A 126 -7.33 -24.40 11.59
C SER A 126 -6.55 -25.04 12.75
N ASP A 127 -5.67 -24.30 13.38
CA ASP A 127 -4.93 -24.74 14.57
C ASP A 127 -5.69 -24.52 15.90
N GLY A 128 -6.97 -24.15 15.82
CA GLY A 128 -7.81 -23.84 16.98
C GLY A 128 -7.58 -22.42 17.53
N THR A 129 -6.65 -21.66 17.00
CA THR A 129 -6.34 -20.27 17.43
C THR A 129 -7.02 -19.22 16.57
N VAL A 130 -7.86 -19.62 15.62
CA VAL A 130 -8.49 -18.68 14.68
C VAL A 130 -9.57 -17.89 15.40
N LYS A 131 -9.52 -16.58 15.27
CA LYS A 131 -10.51 -15.66 15.83
C LYS A 131 -11.90 -15.92 15.26
N ALA A 132 -12.94 -15.65 16.07
CA ALA A 132 -14.29 -15.54 15.53
C ALA A 132 -14.40 -14.30 14.63
N TRP A 133 -15.31 -14.31 13.66
CA TRP A 133 -15.47 -13.21 12.69
C TRP A 133 -15.66 -11.85 13.35
N TYR A 134 -16.43 -11.79 14.45
CA TYR A 134 -16.68 -10.54 15.19
C TYR A 134 -15.45 -10.01 15.92
N GLN A 135 -14.50 -10.88 16.29
CA GLN A 135 -13.21 -10.46 16.85
C GLN A 135 -12.28 -9.90 15.77
N GLY A 136 -12.38 -10.43 14.55
CA GLY A 136 -11.63 -9.92 13.39
C GLY A 136 -12.03 -8.49 12.97
N LEU A 137 -13.19 -8.01 13.38
CA LEU A 137 -13.63 -6.63 13.16
C LEU A 137 -12.80 -5.60 13.94
N GLU A 138 -12.13 -6.04 15.02
CA GLU A 138 -11.28 -5.20 15.85
C GLU A 138 -9.82 -5.16 15.38
N ASP A 139 -9.46 -5.96 14.37
CA ASP A 139 -8.10 -5.98 13.84
C ASP A 139 -7.79 -4.70 13.06
N PRO A 140 -6.56 -4.16 13.20
CA PRO A 140 -6.28 -2.77 12.81
C PRO A 140 -6.22 -2.53 11.29
N GLY A 141 -5.98 -3.57 10.48
CA GLY A 141 -5.79 -3.39 9.04
C GLY A 141 -6.98 -2.77 8.33
N TYR A 142 -8.20 -3.08 8.76
CA TYR A 142 -9.42 -2.48 8.20
C TYR A 142 -9.42 -0.95 8.32
N ASN A 143 -9.17 -0.46 9.54
CA ASN A 143 -9.15 1.00 9.78
C ASN A 143 -8.02 1.70 9.02
N GLN A 144 -6.90 1.01 8.80
CA GLN A 144 -5.75 1.56 8.09
C GLN A 144 -6.02 1.74 6.59
N MET A 145 -6.93 0.96 6.00
CA MET A 145 -7.38 1.16 4.61
C MET A 145 -8.10 2.49 4.42
N GLN A 146 -8.84 2.94 5.43
CA GLN A 146 -9.49 4.25 5.39
C GLN A 146 -8.46 5.39 5.29
N TYR A 147 -7.33 5.29 6.01
CA TYR A 147 -6.28 6.31 5.93
C TYR A 147 -5.67 6.42 4.53
N LEU A 148 -5.52 5.31 3.81
CA LEU A 148 -5.11 5.34 2.41
C LEU A 148 -6.16 6.03 1.54
N SER A 149 -7.44 5.69 1.71
CA SER A 149 -8.54 6.31 0.97
C SER A 149 -8.59 7.81 1.21
N ASP A 150 -8.53 8.24 2.47
CA ASP A 150 -8.55 9.66 2.86
C ASP A 150 -7.36 10.42 2.27
N LEU A 151 -6.16 9.80 2.30
CA LEU A 151 -4.97 10.38 1.69
C LEU A 151 -5.17 10.59 0.19
N MET A 152 -5.64 9.57 -0.52
CA MET A 152 -5.81 9.65 -1.98
C MET A 152 -6.88 10.65 -2.40
N LEU A 153 -7.99 10.74 -1.66
CA LEU A 153 -9.09 11.67 -1.93
C LEU A 153 -8.82 13.11 -1.50
N SER A 154 -7.80 13.34 -0.68
CA SER A 154 -7.35 14.70 -0.32
C SER A 154 -6.64 15.42 -1.46
N PHE A 155 -6.34 14.76 -2.55
CA PHE A 155 -5.63 15.29 -3.72
C PHE A 155 -6.45 15.09 -4.99
N PRO A 156 -6.14 15.80 -6.11
CA PRO A 156 -6.79 15.59 -7.39
C PRO A 156 -6.58 14.16 -7.92
N TYR A 157 -7.47 13.25 -7.54
CA TYR A 157 -7.33 11.81 -7.74
C TYR A 157 -7.21 11.41 -9.22
N PHE A 158 -8.04 12.01 -10.09
CA PHE A 158 -8.08 11.65 -11.52
C PHE A 158 -6.89 12.14 -12.34
N GLU A 159 -6.07 13.04 -11.78
CA GLU A 159 -4.80 13.48 -12.38
C GLU A 159 -3.64 12.54 -12.02
N ARG A 160 -3.86 11.62 -11.11
CA ARG A 160 -2.83 10.76 -10.56
C ARG A 160 -2.33 9.75 -11.57
N ILE A 161 -1.01 9.65 -11.69
CA ILE A 161 -0.32 8.62 -12.47
C ILE A 161 0.77 7.95 -11.61
N PRO A 162 1.04 6.65 -11.79
CA PRO A 162 2.25 6.04 -11.26
C PRO A 162 3.46 6.62 -11.98
N ASP A 163 4.49 7.02 -11.23
CA ASP A 163 5.72 7.56 -11.82
C ASP A 163 6.96 7.18 -11.00
N GLN A 164 7.55 6.05 -11.35
CA GLN A 164 8.75 5.56 -10.66
C GLN A 164 10.01 6.37 -10.99
N SER A 165 9.97 7.24 -12.01
CA SER A 165 11.09 8.14 -12.34
C SER A 165 11.31 9.28 -11.33
N ILE A 166 10.40 9.41 -10.35
CA ILE A 166 10.57 10.25 -9.15
C ILE A 166 11.72 9.75 -8.29
N ILE A 167 11.93 8.43 -8.24
CA ILE A 167 12.97 7.78 -7.45
C ILE A 167 14.27 7.79 -8.24
N VAL A 168 15.28 8.49 -7.71
CA VAL A 168 16.56 8.70 -8.41
C VAL A 168 17.56 7.61 -8.03
N GLY A 169 18.10 6.95 -9.04
CA GLY A 169 19.03 5.83 -8.87
C GLY A 169 18.35 4.47 -8.94
N LYS A 170 19.01 3.45 -8.41
CA LYS A 170 18.47 2.09 -8.37
C LYS A 170 17.41 1.99 -7.28
N ASN A 171 16.19 1.64 -7.65
CA ASN A 171 15.14 1.36 -6.69
C ASN A 171 15.42 0.03 -5.96
N GLY A 172 14.96 -0.08 -4.72
CA GLY A 172 15.06 -1.32 -3.93
C GLY A 172 14.21 -2.45 -4.49
N MET A 173 14.41 -3.64 -3.97
CA MET A 173 13.64 -4.85 -4.28
C MET A 173 12.92 -5.33 -3.02
N LYS A 174 11.87 -6.10 -3.18
CA LYS A 174 11.09 -6.66 -2.06
C LYS A 174 10.68 -5.54 -1.11
N TYR A 175 10.85 -5.73 0.18
CA TYR A 175 10.46 -4.76 1.23
C TYR A 175 11.22 -3.43 1.17
N ASP A 176 12.33 -3.36 0.44
CA ASP A 176 13.09 -2.12 0.24
C ASP A 176 12.60 -1.30 -0.97
N ARG A 177 11.63 -1.83 -1.71
CA ARG A 177 11.09 -1.14 -2.88
C ARG A 177 10.28 0.07 -2.47
N LEU A 178 10.67 1.22 -3.04
CA LEU A 178 9.88 2.45 -3.01
C LEU A 178 8.84 2.43 -4.14
N ILE A 179 7.65 2.95 -3.88
CA ILE A 179 6.61 3.13 -4.88
C ILE A 179 6.19 4.60 -4.89
N ALA A 180 6.14 5.19 -6.09
CA ALA A 180 5.85 6.60 -6.28
C ALA A 180 4.65 6.83 -7.20
N THR A 181 3.86 7.84 -6.87
CA THR A 181 2.75 8.34 -7.66
C THR A 181 2.72 9.87 -7.63
N ARG A 182 2.14 10.51 -8.64
CA ARG A 182 1.99 11.96 -8.66
C ARG A 182 0.79 12.44 -9.45
N GLY A 183 0.36 13.65 -9.14
CA GLY A 183 -0.41 14.51 -10.03
C GLY A 183 0.48 15.53 -10.72
N LYS A 184 -0.10 16.67 -11.11
CA LYS A 184 0.61 17.78 -11.71
C LYS A 184 1.47 18.56 -10.69
N ASP A 185 0.97 18.75 -9.49
CA ASP A 185 1.49 19.63 -8.46
C ASP A 185 1.68 18.98 -7.09
N TYR A 186 1.60 17.67 -7.03
CA TYR A 186 1.92 16.86 -5.86
C TYR A 186 2.59 15.53 -6.26
N LEU A 187 3.40 14.98 -5.39
CA LEU A 187 3.89 13.61 -5.48
C LEU A 187 3.83 12.94 -4.10
N MET A 188 3.76 11.62 -4.13
CA MET A 188 3.80 10.76 -2.95
C MET A 188 4.74 9.59 -3.18
N VAL A 189 5.52 9.24 -2.17
CA VAL A 189 6.43 8.07 -2.20
C VAL A 189 6.21 7.24 -0.95
N TYR A 190 5.75 6.00 -1.14
CA TYR A 190 5.63 5.05 -0.05
C TYR A 190 6.95 4.33 0.18
N ASN A 191 7.36 4.25 1.44
CA ASN A 191 8.60 3.66 1.92
C ASN A 191 8.29 2.73 3.10
N TYR A 192 8.31 1.43 2.86
CA TYR A 192 7.91 0.42 3.84
C TYR A 192 8.95 0.26 4.97
N ASN A 193 10.24 0.22 4.63
CA ASN A 193 11.33 -0.02 5.57
C ASN A 193 12.00 1.27 6.09
N SER A 194 11.43 2.44 5.84
CA SER A 194 12.04 3.73 6.20
C SER A 194 13.45 3.95 5.67
N ASN A 195 13.76 3.37 4.52
CA ASN A 195 15.06 3.50 3.88
C ASN A 195 15.35 4.95 3.45
N VAL A 196 16.62 5.26 3.30
CA VAL A 196 17.04 6.51 2.64
C VAL A 196 16.54 6.50 1.20
N MET A 197 15.91 7.60 0.78
CA MET A 197 15.41 7.77 -0.57
C MET A 197 15.94 9.05 -1.21
N LYS A 198 16.20 8.99 -2.51
CA LYS A 198 16.60 10.12 -3.32
C LYS A 198 15.48 10.43 -4.31
N ILE A 199 14.89 11.62 -4.19
CA ILE A 199 13.61 11.99 -4.83
C ILE A 199 13.80 13.23 -5.71
N ASP A 200 13.28 13.15 -6.93
CA ASP A 200 13.27 14.25 -7.89
C ASP A 200 11.99 15.07 -7.76
N LEU A 201 12.06 16.18 -7.04
CA LEU A 201 10.94 17.11 -6.85
C LEU A 201 10.58 17.92 -8.12
N ARG A 202 11.43 17.90 -9.14
CA ARG A 202 11.19 18.61 -10.42
C ARG A 202 10.09 17.94 -11.25
N LYS A 203 9.62 16.76 -10.83
CA LYS A 203 8.53 16.01 -11.45
C LYS A 203 7.16 16.65 -11.27
N ILE A 204 7.04 17.61 -10.37
CA ILE A 204 5.82 18.38 -10.11
C ILE A 204 6.06 19.88 -10.23
N SER A 205 4.98 20.67 -10.42
CA SER A 205 5.04 22.11 -10.57
C SER A 205 5.56 22.85 -9.33
N GLY A 206 5.85 24.13 -9.49
CA GLY A 206 6.25 25.05 -8.42
C GLY A 206 7.75 25.14 -8.19
N LYS A 207 8.24 26.30 -7.79
CA LYS A 207 9.64 26.55 -7.45
C LYS A 207 10.02 26.08 -6.06
N LYS A 208 9.06 26.09 -5.16
CA LYS A 208 9.16 25.61 -3.77
C LYS A 208 8.15 24.50 -3.53
N LYS A 209 8.51 23.55 -2.69
CA LYS A 209 7.65 22.43 -2.26
C LYS A 209 7.43 22.46 -0.77
N LEU A 210 6.23 22.14 -0.32
CA LEU A 210 5.92 21.79 1.06
C LEU A 210 6.11 20.28 1.21
N LEU A 211 6.86 19.85 2.22
CA LEU A 211 7.14 18.45 2.49
C LEU A 211 6.45 17.99 3.77
N TRP A 212 5.85 16.79 3.71
CA TRP A 212 5.13 16.18 4.82
C TRP A 212 5.45 14.71 4.92
N TRP A 213 5.49 14.18 6.13
CA TRP A 213 5.36 12.76 6.39
C TRP A 213 3.92 12.41 6.69
N PHE A 214 3.45 11.32 6.11
CA PHE A 214 2.20 10.67 6.46
C PHE A 214 2.51 9.29 7.05
N ASN A 215 1.86 8.98 8.18
CA ASN A 215 1.96 7.67 8.83
C ASN A 215 0.78 6.79 8.40
N PRO A 216 1.00 5.72 7.64
CA PRO A 216 -0.06 4.84 7.18
C PRO A 216 -0.80 4.08 8.28
N SER A 217 -0.20 3.90 9.47
CA SER A 217 -0.80 3.12 10.55
C SER A 217 -1.88 3.88 11.34
N ASP A 218 -1.83 5.21 11.34
CA ASP A 218 -2.78 6.04 12.10
C ASP A 218 -3.32 7.25 11.31
N GLY A 219 -2.87 7.43 10.07
CA GLY A 219 -3.27 8.53 9.20
C GLY A 219 -2.75 9.90 9.64
N ALA A 220 -1.78 9.97 10.56
CA ALA A 220 -1.21 11.23 11.00
C ALA A 220 -0.28 11.83 9.94
N ILE A 221 -0.32 13.16 9.82
CA ILE A 221 0.60 13.93 8.97
C ILE A 221 1.48 14.84 9.82
N SER A 222 2.72 15.02 9.38
CA SER A 222 3.69 15.88 10.06
C SER A 222 4.42 16.75 9.04
N PHE A 223 4.40 18.07 9.23
CA PHE A 223 5.16 18.96 8.37
C PHE A 223 6.65 18.80 8.60
N ILE A 224 7.41 18.63 7.50
CA ILE A 224 8.87 18.44 7.56
C ILE A 224 9.60 19.75 7.26
N GLY A 225 9.04 20.59 6.39
CA GLY A 225 9.66 21.81 5.93
C GLY A 225 9.40 22.11 4.46
N THR A 226 10.23 22.97 3.90
CA THR A 226 10.18 23.35 2.49
C THR A 226 11.44 22.89 1.76
N ALA A 227 11.31 22.65 0.47
CA ALA A 227 12.45 22.36 -0.39
C ALA A 227 12.35 23.15 -1.71
N ASP A 228 13.50 23.36 -2.34
CA ASP A 228 13.58 23.89 -3.69
C ASP A 228 13.18 22.82 -4.72
N ASN A 229 12.90 23.27 -5.92
CA ASN A 229 12.58 22.39 -7.05
C ASN A 229 13.85 21.65 -7.55
N THR A 230 14.32 20.68 -6.78
CA THR A 230 15.57 19.96 -7.00
C THR A 230 15.44 18.48 -6.63
N ILE A 231 16.53 17.74 -6.73
CA ILE A 231 16.63 16.38 -6.17
C ILE A 231 17.00 16.51 -4.70
N ILE A 232 16.28 15.82 -3.84
CA ILE A 232 16.53 15.74 -2.40
C ILE A 232 16.88 14.33 -1.97
N THR A 233 17.61 14.21 -0.86
CA THR A 233 17.87 12.94 -0.19
C THR A 233 17.36 13.03 1.23
N MET A 234 16.54 12.05 1.65
CA MET A 234 15.93 12.02 2.97
C MET A 234 15.53 10.61 3.40
N SER A 235 15.29 10.44 4.68
CA SER A 235 14.70 9.23 5.27
C SER A 235 13.69 9.60 6.34
N PRO A 236 12.66 8.79 6.57
CA PRO A 236 11.80 8.94 7.73
C PRO A 236 12.59 8.81 9.04
N GLN A 237 12.13 9.50 10.08
CA GLN A 237 12.60 9.21 11.42
C GLN A 237 11.94 7.93 11.92
N ILE A 238 12.77 7.00 12.44
CA ILE A 238 12.31 5.73 12.99
C ILE A 238 11.82 5.97 14.41
N GLU A 239 10.56 5.67 14.66
CA GLU A 239 9.98 5.61 16.00
C GLU A 239 10.17 4.19 16.55
N LYS A 240 10.76 4.05 17.73
CA LYS A 240 11.09 2.73 18.33
C LYS A 240 9.87 1.86 18.67
N THR A 241 8.70 2.42 18.55
CA THR A 241 7.43 1.85 19.01
C THR A 241 6.64 1.14 17.92
N ASP A 242 6.92 1.42 16.66
CA ASP A 242 6.23 0.77 15.56
C ASP A 242 6.96 -0.53 15.18
N LYS A 243 6.23 -1.62 15.02
CA LYS A 243 6.77 -2.89 14.49
C LYS A 243 7.34 -2.71 13.09
N ILE A 244 6.70 -1.88 12.30
CA ILE A 244 7.13 -1.43 10.97
C ILE A 244 6.96 0.09 10.92
N ASN A 245 8.00 0.78 10.50
CA ASN A 245 8.03 2.24 10.40
C ASN A 245 7.78 2.72 8.98
N ASP A 246 6.76 2.20 8.32
CA ASP A 246 6.43 2.66 6.98
C ASP A 246 5.92 4.11 6.99
N ARG A 247 6.29 4.86 5.95
CA ARG A 247 5.93 6.27 5.81
C ARG A 247 5.64 6.60 4.35
N VAL A 248 4.81 7.60 4.15
CA VAL A 248 4.64 8.26 2.85
C VAL A 248 5.27 9.64 2.92
N LEU A 249 6.22 9.91 2.02
CA LEU A 249 6.61 11.27 1.72
C LEU A 249 5.53 11.90 0.84
N ILE A 250 5.04 13.07 1.24
CA ILE A 250 4.18 13.92 0.41
C ILE A 250 4.96 15.20 0.10
N ALA A 251 5.07 15.53 -1.18
CA ALA A 251 5.58 16.83 -1.62
C ALA A 251 4.50 17.54 -2.45
N ILE A 252 4.27 18.80 -2.14
CA ILE A 252 3.21 19.62 -2.74
C ILE A 252 3.84 20.92 -3.25
N ASP A 253 3.44 21.40 -4.42
CA ASP A 253 3.72 22.76 -4.88
C ASP A 253 3.29 23.76 -3.80
N ALA A 254 4.20 24.61 -3.33
CA ALA A 254 3.95 25.51 -2.20
C ALA A 254 2.81 26.54 -2.45
N GLU A 255 2.41 26.72 -3.71
CA GLU A 255 1.27 27.56 -4.08
C GLU A 255 -0.09 26.83 -3.98
N LYS A 256 -0.06 25.53 -3.64
CA LYS A 256 -1.25 24.68 -3.49
C LYS A 256 -1.54 24.36 -2.02
N ASN A 257 -2.82 24.18 -1.72
CA ASN A 257 -3.29 23.90 -0.37
C ASN A 257 -4.18 22.65 -0.37
N TYR A 258 -3.55 21.48 -0.32
CA TYR A 258 -4.24 20.19 -0.24
C TYR A 258 -4.38 19.66 1.20
N ILE A 259 -3.59 20.19 2.13
CA ILE A 259 -3.58 19.77 3.52
C ILE A 259 -4.18 20.90 4.37
N SER A 260 -5.38 20.70 4.88
CA SER A 260 -6.12 21.70 5.66
C SER A 260 -5.56 21.84 7.07
N ARG A 261 -5.84 23.00 7.72
CA ARG A 261 -5.52 23.21 9.13
C ARG A 261 -6.22 22.20 10.05
N GLU A 262 -7.42 21.77 9.69
CA GLU A 262 -8.17 20.77 10.46
C GLU A 262 -7.50 19.39 10.38
N GLN A 263 -7.03 18.97 9.22
CA GLN A 263 -6.24 17.73 9.06
C GLN A 263 -4.97 17.76 9.92
N VAL A 264 -4.27 18.89 9.98
CA VAL A 264 -3.09 19.07 10.85
C VAL A 264 -3.48 18.96 12.32
N LYS A 265 -4.59 19.56 12.74
CA LYS A 265 -5.07 19.50 14.13
C LYS A 265 -5.43 18.07 14.53
N ILE A 266 -6.18 17.34 13.70
CA ILE A 266 -6.53 15.93 13.92
C ILE A 266 -5.26 15.07 14.01
N SER A 267 -4.29 15.30 13.14
CA SER A 267 -3.01 14.58 13.14
C SER A 267 -2.21 14.82 14.41
N ASN A 268 -2.15 16.05 14.89
CA ASN A 268 -1.47 16.38 16.14
C ASN A 268 -2.12 15.67 17.33
N GLN A 269 -3.46 15.54 17.34
CA GLN A 269 -4.16 14.77 18.36
C GLN A 269 -3.80 13.29 18.30
N ARG A 270 -3.83 12.69 17.12
CA ARG A 270 -3.44 11.26 16.91
C ARG A 270 -2.01 10.97 17.39
N ILE A 271 -1.06 11.86 17.07
CA ILE A 271 0.33 11.75 17.54
C ILE A 271 0.41 11.84 19.06
N ALA A 272 -0.36 12.74 19.69
CA ALA A 272 -0.38 12.89 21.14
C ALA A 272 -0.98 11.65 21.83
N ASP A 273 -2.06 11.08 21.28
CA ASP A 273 -2.72 9.88 21.81
C ASP A 273 -1.81 8.67 21.71
N ARG A 274 -1.14 8.47 20.56
CA ARG A 274 -0.13 7.41 20.39
C ARG A 274 0.99 7.49 21.43
N LYS A 275 1.53 8.70 21.68
CA LYS A 275 2.58 8.89 22.68
C LYS A 275 2.10 8.61 24.12
N ARG A 276 0.83 8.82 24.40
CA ARG A 276 0.21 8.55 25.71
C ARG A 276 0.11 7.05 25.96
N ASN A 277 -0.44 6.32 24.98
CA ASN A 277 -0.60 4.85 25.03
C ASN A 277 0.73 4.07 25.10
N LEU A 278 1.85 4.72 24.85
CA LEU A 278 3.18 4.12 24.95
C LEU A 278 3.80 4.28 26.33
N ASN A 279 3.26 5.20 27.16
CA ASN A 279 3.74 5.46 28.51
C ASN A 279 2.89 4.78 29.59
N GLU A 280 1.80 4.12 29.18
CA GLU A 280 0.97 3.23 29.99
C GLU A 280 1.36 1.76 29.81
#